data_0d2739d257694327b7d3f3ee955cd344
#
_entry.id   0d2739d257694327b7d3f3ee955cd344
#
_cell.length_a   1.000
_cell.length_b   1.000
_cell.length_c   1.000
_cell.angle_alpha   90.00
_cell.angle_beta   90.00
_cell.angle_gamma   90.00
#
_symmetry.space_group_name_H-M   'P 1'
#
loop_
_entity.id
_entity.type
_entity.pdbx_description
1 polymer ?
#
loop_
_entity_poly.entity_id
_entity_poly.type
_entity_poly.pdbx_seq_one_letter_code
_entity_poly.pdbx_strand_id
1 'polypeptide(L)'
;MEIEKKFLVKNISHLDLSNYNKIEMVQDYLYIDKLTIVRKRKCIKNNKTTYTYTIKTDKKNLSVNEIEKEITEEEYNSLPTNPIYNSLSKTRYIIPYIDDLKIELDIFHGIYDGIVFAEIEFNSEEQANSIQVPEWFDKELSHTITNSDMAMRKSNELSYMLKQIDLRGGDLYGA
;
A
#
# COMPACT_ATOMS: atom_id res chain seq x y z
N MET A 1 2.57 -3.46 -16.50
CA MET A 1 1.33 -2.82 -16.00
C MET A 1 0.94 -3.49 -14.68
N GLU A 2 0.59 -2.69 -13.69
CA GLU A 2 0.18 -3.17 -12.37
C GLU A 2 -1.34 -3.12 -12.25
N ILE A 3 -1.98 -4.22 -11.83
CA ILE A 3 -3.43 -4.31 -11.62
C ILE A 3 -3.65 -4.80 -10.19
N GLU A 4 -4.18 -3.96 -9.32
CA GLU A 4 -4.35 -4.32 -7.91
C GLU A 4 -5.67 -3.85 -7.31
N LYS A 5 -6.09 -4.51 -6.25
CA LYS A 5 -7.17 -4.06 -5.36
C LYS A 5 -6.66 -3.94 -3.94
N LYS A 6 -7.17 -2.96 -3.23
CA LYS A 6 -6.82 -2.66 -1.84
C LYS A 6 -8.06 -2.72 -0.95
N PHE A 7 -7.88 -3.28 0.23
CA PHE A 7 -8.95 -3.43 1.22
C PHE A 7 -8.51 -2.95 2.59
N LEU A 8 -9.43 -2.38 3.33
CA LEU A 8 -9.27 -2.15 4.76
C LEU A 8 -9.38 -3.49 5.49
N VAL A 9 -8.54 -3.70 6.51
CA VAL A 9 -8.58 -4.88 7.37
C VAL A 9 -8.70 -4.41 8.82
N LYS A 10 -9.75 -4.85 9.51
CA LYS A 10 -10.01 -4.45 10.90
C LYS A 10 -9.45 -5.42 11.92
N ASN A 11 -9.44 -6.71 11.60
CA ASN A 11 -9.05 -7.75 12.55
C ASN A 11 -8.18 -8.81 11.88
N ILE A 12 -6.96 -8.98 12.39
CA ILE A 12 -6.00 -10.00 11.92
C ILE A 12 -5.64 -10.99 13.03
N SER A 13 -6.40 -11.03 14.14
CA SER A 13 -6.10 -11.90 15.28
C SER A 13 -6.11 -13.39 14.93
N HIS A 14 -6.82 -13.79 13.87
CA HIS A 14 -6.88 -15.17 13.38
C HIS A 14 -5.66 -15.58 12.57
N LEU A 15 -4.80 -14.63 12.19
CA LEU A 15 -3.60 -14.92 11.39
C LEU A 15 -2.40 -15.17 12.31
N ASP A 16 -1.68 -16.25 12.05
CA ASP A 16 -0.35 -16.44 12.63
C ASP A 16 0.70 -15.87 11.67
N LEU A 17 1.04 -14.62 11.90
CA LEU A 17 1.95 -13.88 11.02
C LEU A 17 3.38 -14.44 11.01
N SER A 18 3.76 -15.23 12.03
CA SER A 18 5.07 -15.87 12.06
C SER A 18 5.28 -16.89 10.94
N ASN A 19 4.19 -17.37 10.32
CA ASN A 19 4.24 -18.30 9.19
C ASN A 19 4.58 -17.64 7.86
N TYR A 20 4.61 -16.32 7.80
CA TYR A 20 4.74 -15.60 6.52
C TYR A 20 6.02 -14.78 6.46
N ASN A 21 6.53 -14.61 5.24
CA ASN A 21 7.63 -13.71 4.97
C ASN A 21 7.21 -12.28 5.24
N LYS A 22 8.10 -11.50 5.85
CA LYS A 22 7.85 -10.08 6.11
C LYS A 22 8.92 -9.19 5.50
N ILE A 23 8.52 -7.98 5.17
CA ILE A 23 9.40 -6.93 4.65
C ILE A 23 9.12 -5.67 5.45
N GLU A 24 10.15 -5.11 6.09
CA GLU A 24 10.05 -3.78 6.69
C GLU A 24 10.27 -2.73 5.61
N MET A 25 9.38 -1.77 5.51
CA MET A 25 9.40 -0.77 4.43
C MET A 25 9.31 0.64 4.97
N VAL A 26 10.11 1.53 4.37
CA VAL A 26 9.95 2.98 4.51
C VAL A 26 9.81 3.55 3.11
N GLN A 27 8.75 4.31 2.86
CA GLN A 27 8.47 4.94 1.57
C GLN A 27 8.47 6.44 1.71
N ASP A 28 9.25 7.11 0.90
CA ASP A 28 9.28 8.56 0.80
C ASP A 28 8.89 8.99 -0.60
N TYR A 29 7.96 9.93 -0.69
CA TYR A 29 7.49 10.44 -1.97
C TYR A 29 8.29 11.68 -2.37
N LEU A 30 8.71 11.71 -3.62
CA LEU A 30 9.48 12.81 -4.20
C LEU A 30 8.57 13.75 -4.98
N TYR A 31 7.53 13.19 -5.61
CA TYR A 31 6.58 13.93 -6.41
C TYR A 31 5.25 13.18 -6.52
N ILE A 32 4.14 13.90 -6.37
CA ILE A 32 2.79 13.34 -6.53
C ILE A 32 1.92 14.36 -7.27
N ASP A 33 1.32 13.93 -8.38
CA ASP A 33 0.21 14.64 -9.01
C ASP A 33 -0.84 13.63 -9.51
N LYS A 34 -1.83 14.09 -10.28
CA LYS A 34 -2.92 13.22 -10.76
C LYS A 34 -2.45 12.10 -11.67
N LEU A 35 -1.36 12.30 -12.39
CA LEU A 35 -0.88 11.40 -13.43
C LEU A 35 0.38 10.64 -13.04
N THR A 36 1.17 11.21 -12.12
CA THR A 36 2.52 10.73 -11.83
C THR A 36 2.78 10.64 -10.34
N ILE A 37 3.37 9.53 -9.93
CA ILE A 37 3.89 9.34 -8.58
C ILE A 37 5.34 8.92 -8.71
N VAL A 38 6.23 9.62 -7.98
CA VAL A 38 7.64 9.28 -7.88
C VAL A 38 7.97 9.04 -6.42
N ARG A 39 8.55 7.87 -6.12
CA ARG A 39 8.92 7.51 -4.75
C ARG A 39 10.25 6.80 -4.69
N LYS A 40 10.90 6.88 -3.54
CA LYS A 40 11.99 5.99 -3.14
C LYS A 40 11.54 5.12 -1.98
N ARG A 41 12.04 3.90 -1.90
CA ARG A 41 11.66 2.94 -0.87
C ARG A 41 12.89 2.20 -0.37
N LYS A 42 12.98 2.07 0.95
CA LYS A 42 13.93 1.20 1.63
C LYS A 42 13.20 -0.04 2.11
N CYS A 43 13.73 -1.22 1.80
CA CYS A 43 13.16 -2.49 2.24
C CYS A 43 14.21 -3.29 3.00
N ILE A 44 13.80 -3.91 4.11
CA ILE A 44 14.63 -4.84 4.87
C ILE A 44 13.92 -6.19 4.91
N LYS A 45 14.52 -7.19 4.28
CA LYS A 45 14.02 -8.56 4.22
C LYS A 45 15.15 -9.52 4.52
N ASN A 46 14.95 -10.42 5.50
CA ASN A 46 15.97 -11.41 5.91
C ASN A 46 17.34 -10.76 6.18
N ASN A 47 17.36 -9.66 6.93
CA ASN A 47 18.54 -8.87 7.27
C ASN A 47 19.27 -8.24 6.06
N LYS A 48 18.68 -8.30 4.87
CA LYS A 48 19.20 -7.64 3.67
C LYS A 48 18.41 -6.38 3.39
N THR A 49 19.11 -5.26 3.23
CA THR A 49 18.50 -3.97 2.88
C THR A 49 18.63 -3.73 1.37
N THR A 50 17.52 -3.37 0.75
CA THR A 50 17.46 -2.97 -0.65
C THR A 50 16.80 -1.61 -0.79
N TYR A 51 17.11 -0.91 -1.87
CA TYR A 51 16.59 0.42 -2.15
C TYR A 51 16.03 0.44 -3.56
N THR A 52 14.85 1.03 -3.73
CA THR A 52 14.20 1.14 -5.04
C THR A 52 13.74 2.55 -5.31
N TYR A 53 13.67 2.87 -6.59
CA TYR A 53 13.12 4.10 -7.14
C TYR A 53 11.97 3.71 -8.07
N THR A 54 10.80 4.29 -7.88
CA THR A 54 9.60 3.91 -8.60
C THR A 54 8.93 5.13 -9.21
N ILE A 55 8.53 5.00 -10.48
CA ILE A 55 7.67 5.97 -11.17
C ILE A 55 6.39 5.23 -11.58
N LYS A 56 5.24 5.76 -11.16
CA LYS A 56 3.92 5.27 -11.58
C LYS A 56 3.23 6.35 -12.39
N THR A 57 2.70 5.97 -13.55
CA THR A 57 2.02 6.89 -14.47
C THR A 57 0.76 6.26 -15.04
N ASP A 58 -0.05 7.09 -15.69
CA ASP A 58 -1.21 6.65 -16.48
C ASP A 58 -2.19 5.76 -15.72
N LYS A 59 -2.56 6.18 -14.52
CA LYS A 59 -3.54 5.46 -13.71
C LYS A 59 -4.89 5.39 -14.43
N LYS A 60 -5.34 4.18 -14.75
CA LYS A 60 -6.65 3.91 -15.36
C LYS A 60 -7.33 2.76 -14.64
N ASN A 61 -8.47 3.02 -13.99
CA ASN A 61 -9.20 2.00 -13.25
C ASN A 61 -8.28 1.28 -12.25
N LEU A 62 -8.09 -0.03 -12.40
CA LEU A 62 -7.24 -0.85 -11.54
C LEU A 62 -5.79 -0.90 -12.01
N SER A 63 -5.48 -0.40 -13.20
CA SER A 63 -4.16 -0.54 -13.81
C SER A 63 -3.33 0.74 -13.75
N VAL A 64 -2.02 0.56 -13.63
CA VAL A 64 -1.01 1.63 -13.54
C VAL A 64 0.22 1.19 -14.31
N ASN A 65 0.82 2.09 -15.08
CA ASN A 65 2.15 1.85 -15.63
C ASN A 65 3.19 2.11 -14.55
N GLU A 66 4.02 1.14 -14.28
CA GLU A 66 5.04 1.20 -13.24
C GLU A 66 6.42 0.93 -13.82
N ILE A 67 7.38 1.80 -13.50
CA ILE A 67 8.80 1.59 -13.74
C ILE A 67 9.46 1.56 -12.37
N GLU A 68 10.07 0.45 -12.01
CA GLU A 68 10.77 0.28 -10.75
C GLU A 68 12.21 -0.14 -11.01
N LYS A 69 13.14 0.50 -10.32
CA LYS A 69 14.57 0.24 -10.44
C LYS A 69 15.19 0.09 -9.07
N GLU A 70 16.01 -0.95 -8.89
CA GLU A 70 16.86 -1.05 -7.72
C GLU A 70 17.99 -0.03 -7.84
N ILE A 71 18.24 0.69 -6.75
CA ILE A 71 19.29 1.71 -6.65
C ILE A 71 20.22 1.41 -5.48
N THR A 72 21.38 2.06 -5.46
CA THR A 72 22.33 1.93 -4.36
C THR A 72 21.89 2.75 -3.15
N GLU A 73 22.45 2.44 -1.98
CA GLU A 73 22.25 3.25 -0.78
C GLU A 73 22.67 4.70 -1.01
N GLU A 74 23.81 4.91 -1.70
CA GLU A 74 24.30 6.24 -2.03
C GLU A 74 23.31 7.01 -2.90
N GLU A 75 22.78 6.38 -3.95
CA GLU A 75 21.76 6.99 -4.80
C GLU A 75 20.50 7.30 -4.02
N TYR A 76 20.05 6.38 -3.16
CA TYR A 76 18.89 6.58 -2.29
C TYR A 76 19.08 7.80 -1.38
N ASN A 77 20.22 7.91 -0.73
CA ASN A 77 20.50 9.02 0.18
C ASN A 77 20.69 10.35 -0.55
N SER A 78 21.08 10.33 -1.82
CA SER A 78 21.23 11.53 -2.63
C SER A 78 19.91 12.11 -3.12
N LEU A 79 18.85 11.29 -3.17
CA LEU A 79 17.52 11.75 -3.56
C LEU A 79 16.89 12.52 -2.38
N PRO A 80 16.58 13.80 -2.56
CA PRO A 80 16.04 14.61 -1.46
C PRO A 80 14.64 14.18 -1.10
N THR A 81 14.34 14.14 0.20
CA THR A 81 12.98 13.99 0.67
C THR A 81 12.23 15.30 0.49
N ASN A 82 10.96 15.21 0.13
CA ASN A 82 10.09 16.38 0.04
C ASN A 82 9.27 16.50 1.33
N PRO A 83 9.50 17.55 2.15
CA PRO A 83 8.86 17.66 3.46
C PRO A 83 7.35 17.90 3.41
N ILE A 84 6.78 18.19 2.25
CA ILE A 84 5.33 18.31 2.11
C ILE A 84 4.62 16.96 2.14
N TYR A 85 5.33 15.86 1.92
CA TYR A 85 4.77 14.51 1.95
C TYR A 85 5.16 13.81 3.24
N ASN A 86 4.21 13.02 3.77
CA ASN A 86 4.49 12.15 4.91
C ASN A 86 5.32 10.95 4.47
N SER A 87 6.31 10.59 5.27
CA SER A 87 6.98 9.31 5.14
C SER A 87 6.08 8.19 5.63
N LEU A 88 5.99 7.08 4.90
CA LEU A 88 5.19 5.92 5.28
C LEU A 88 6.10 4.79 5.74
N SER A 89 5.87 4.32 6.96
CA SER A 89 6.56 3.17 7.53
C SER A 89 5.56 2.04 7.73
N LYS A 90 5.90 0.83 7.29
CA LYS A 90 5.03 -0.33 7.40
C LYS A 90 5.80 -1.65 7.42
N THR A 91 5.17 -2.68 7.97
CA THR A 91 5.58 -4.06 7.81
C THR A 91 4.64 -4.72 6.83
N ARG A 92 5.18 -5.29 5.76
CA ARG A 92 4.41 -6.04 4.76
C ARG A 92 4.62 -7.53 4.98
N TYR A 93 3.52 -8.26 5.16
CA TYR A 93 3.53 -9.72 5.16
C TYR A 93 3.04 -10.24 3.82
N ILE A 94 3.70 -11.25 3.29
CA ILE A 94 3.33 -11.90 2.02
C ILE A 94 2.61 -13.19 2.34
N ILE A 95 1.33 -13.23 2.04
CA ILE A 95 0.45 -14.38 2.35
C ILE A 95 0.03 -15.04 1.04
N PRO A 96 0.37 -16.33 0.83
CA PRO A 96 -0.07 -17.05 -0.36
C PRO A 96 -1.60 -17.10 -0.47
N TYR A 97 -2.11 -16.98 -1.68
CA TYR A 97 -3.54 -17.05 -1.95
C TYR A 97 -3.82 -17.91 -3.19
N ILE A 98 -5.10 -18.09 -3.52
CA ILE A 98 -5.53 -18.92 -4.66
C ILE A 98 -4.90 -18.44 -5.98
N ASP A 99 -4.81 -19.33 -6.97
CA ASP A 99 -4.29 -19.06 -8.32
C ASP A 99 -2.88 -18.44 -8.33
N ASP A 100 -2.03 -18.88 -7.40
CA ASP A 100 -0.66 -18.36 -7.22
C ASP A 100 -0.61 -16.85 -6.93
N LEU A 101 -1.72 -16.24 -6.56
CA LEU A 101 -1.76 -14.87 -6.11
C LEU A 101 -1.19 -14.74 -4.70
N LYS A 102 -0.86 -13.53 -4.32
CA LYS A 102 -0.35 -13.20 -2.99
C LYS A 102 -1.15 -12.04 -2.41
N ILE A 103 -1.43 -12.15 -1.12
CA ILE A 103 -1.95 -11.02 -0.35
C ILE A 103 -0.75 -10.29 0.24
N GLU A 104 -0.67 -9.00 0.00
CA GLU A 104 0.28 -8.10 0.65
C GLU A 104 -0.44 -7.42 1.81
N LEU A 105 -0.17 -7.88 3.03
CA LEU A 105 -0.77 -7.34 4.24
C LEU A 105 0.16 -6.27 4.82
N ASP A 106 -0.28 -5.02 4.79
CA ASP A 106 0.50 -3.87 5.24
C ASP A 106 -0.01 -3.40 6.61
N ILE A 107 0.84 -3.54 7.61
CA ILE A 107 0.62 -3.02 8.96
C ILE A 107 1.43 -1.74 9.11
N PHE A 108 0.76 -0.61 9.22
CA PHE A 108 1.41 0.70 9.29
C PHE A 108 1.93 1.01 10.68
N HIS A 109 3.00 1.78 10.72
CA HIS A 109 3.65 2.28 11.94
C HIS A 109 3.70 3.80 11.95
N GLY A 110 4.22 4.36 13.05
CA GLY A 110 4.38 5.81 13.18
C GLY A 110 3.05 6.54 13.26
N ILE A 111 2.90 7.59 12.46
CA ILE A 111 1.69 8.42 12.47
C ILE A 111 0.43 7.67 12.01
N TYR A 112 0.59 6.55 11.31
CA TYR A 112 -0.51 5.72 10.82
C TYR A 112 -0.63 4.41 11.59
N ASP A 113 -0.08 4.33 12.78
CA ASP A 113 -0.15 3.15 13.63
C ASP A 113 -1.61 2.71 13.84
N GLY A 114 -1.86 1.41 13.73
CA GLY A 114 -3.19 0.82 13.82
C GLY A 114 -3.95 0.68 12.51
N ILE A 115 -3.44 1.25 11.42
CA ILE A 115 -4.02 1.06 10.08
C ILE A 115 -3.44 -0.22 9.48
N VAL A 116 -4.33 -1.07 8.94
CA VAL A 116 -3.96 -2.29 8.23
C VAL A 116 -4.68 -2.33 6.90
N PHE A 117 -3.92 -2.49 5.82
CA PHE A 117 -4.45 -2.71 4.48
C PHE A 117 -4.02 -4.06 3.94
N ALA A 118 -4.85 -4.65 3.09
CA ALA A 118 -4.49 -5.81 2.29
C ALA A 118 -4.61 -5.47 0.81
N GLU A 119 -3.60 -5.85 0.04
CA GLU A 119 -3.59 -5.66 -1.40
C GLU A 119 -3.40 -6.99 -2.10
N ILE A 120 -4.04 -7.16 -3.25
CA ILE A 120 -3.80 -8.27 -4.16
C ILE A 120 -3.49 -7.69 -5.53
N GLU A 121 -2.35 -8.09 -6.10
CA GLU A 121 -2.00 -7.80 -7.49
C GLU A 121 -2.45 -8.95 -8.37
N PHE A 122 -3.17 -8.63 -9.45
CA PHE A 122 -3.74 -9.59 -10.38
C PHE A 122 -3.00 -9.61 -11.69
N ASN A 123 -3.13 -10.72 -12.43
CA ASN A 123 -2.51 -10.89 -13.74
C ASN A 123 -3.33 -10.22 -14.86
N SER A 124 -4.62 -9.97 -14.60
CA SER A 124 -5.53 -9.34 -15.55
C SER A 124 -6.69 -8.67 -14.85
N GLU A 125 -7.37 -7.75 -15.51
CA GLU A 125 -8.60 -7.13 -15.00
C GLU A 125 -9.73 -8.17 -14.86
N GLU A 126 -9.79 -9.13 -15.78
CA GLU A 126 -10.75 -10.24 -15.72
C GLU A 126 -10.55 -11.05 -14.44
N GLN A 127 -9.32 -11.42 -14.11
CA GLN A 127 -9.01 -12.11 -12.87
C GLN A 127 -9.41 -11.26 -11.66
N ALA A 128 -9.07 -9.98 -11.66
CA ALA A 128 -9.40 -9.06 -10.58
C ALA A 128 -10.91 -8.99 -10.31
N ASN A 129 -11.72 -9.08 -11.36
CA ASN A 129 -13.18 -9.00 -11.26
C ASN A 129 -13.84 -10.34 -10.90
N SER A 130 -13.16 -11.47 -11.08
CA SER A 130 -13.72 -12.80 -10.86
C SER A 130 -13.27 -13.46 -9.55
N ILE A 131 -12.12 -13.09 -9.01
CA ILE A 131 -11.57 -13.70 -7.80
C ILE A 131 -12.34 -13.23 -6.57
N GLN A 132 -12.76 -14.21 -5.76
CA GLN A 132 -13.36 -13.94 -4.46
C GLN A 132 -12.25 -13.64 -3.45
N VAL A 133 -12.35 -12.51 -2.74
CA VAL A 133 -11.41 -12.12 -1.69
C VAL A 133 -11.73 -12.83 -0.37
N PRO A 134 -10.77 -12.95 0.56
CA PRO A 134 -11.02 -13.53 1.87
C PRO A 134 -12.11 -12.79 2.65
N GLU A 135 -12.85 -13.53 3.49
CA GLU A 135 -13.92 -12.96 4.32
C GLU A 135 -13.41 -11.92 5.34
N TRP A 136 -12.14 -12.00 5.73
CA TRP A 136 -11.55 -11.08 6.68
C TRP A 136 -11.11 -9.75 6.06
N PHE A 137 -11.21 -9.61 4.73
CA PHE A 137 -11.12 -8.30 4.08
C PHE A 137 -12.40 -7.53 4.37
N ASP A 138 -12.24 -6.26 4.71
CA ASP A 138 -13.39 -5.39 4.94
C ASP A 138 -13.66 -4.54 3.68
N LYS A 139 -13.78 -3.25 3.81
CA LYS A 139 -14.13 -2.35 2.72
C LYS A 139 -13.04 -2.27 1.65
N GLU A 140 -13.44 -2.38 0.39
CA GLU A 140 -12.55 -2.10 -0.71
C GLU A 140 -12.23 -0.60 -0.77
N LEU A 141 -10.93 -0.28 -0.79
CA LEU A 141 -10.40 1.09 -0.80
C LEU A 141 -9.70 1.43 -2.12
N SER A 142 -9.76 0.55 -3.11
CA SER A 142 -9.18 0.79 -4.44
C SER A 142 -9.71 2.11 -4.98
N HIS A 143 -8.84 3.00 -5.43
CA HIS A 143 -9.15 4.34 -5.92
C HIS A 143 -9.67 5.34 -4.87
N THR A 144 -9.88 4.91 -3.63
CA THR A 144 -10.41 5.78 -2.57
C THR A 144 -9.31 6.32 -1.68
N ILE A 145 -8.48 5.41 -1.13
CA ILE A 145 -7.32 5.77 -0.31
C ILE A 145 -6.12 5.00 -0.82
N THR A 146 -5.13 5.71 -1.33
CA THR A 146 -3.87 5.14 -1.81
C THR A 146 -2.74 5.50 -0.85
N ASN A 147 -1.59 4.85 -1.00
CA ASN A 147 -0.39 5.22 -0.23
C ASN A 147 0.01 6.68 -0.52
N SER A 148 -0.15 7.13 -1.75
CA SER A 148 0.13 8.53 -2.11
C SER A 148 -0.84 9.51 -1.45
N ASP A 149 -2.12 9.13 -1.28
CA ASP A 149 -3.07 9.94 -0.53
C ASP A 149 -2.64 10.08 0.94
N MET A 150 -2.17 8.99 1.54
CA MET A 150 -1.65 9.01 2.92
C MET A 150 -0.42 9.91 3.04
N ALA A 151 0.45 9.91 2.03
CA ALA A 151 1.64 10.75 2.02
C ALA A 151 1.29 12.25 1.91
N MET A 152 0.20 12.59 1.23
CA MET A 152 -0.22 13.98 1.04
C MET A 152 -1.08 14.53 2.18
N ARG A 153 -1.78 13.67 2.92
CA ARG A 153 -2.75 14.11 3.94
C ARG A 153 -2.09 14.31 5.29
N LYS A 154 -2.67 15.17 6.09
CA LYS A 154 -2.36 15.27 7.51
C LYS A 154 -2.92 14.01 8.20
N SER A 155 -2.19 13.48 9.18
CA SER A 155 -2.57 12.25 9.87
C SER A 155 -3.96 12.29 10.51
N ASN A 156 -4.36 13.44 11.05
CA ASN A 156 -5.68 13.61 11.64
C ASN A 156 -6.82 13.54 10.62
N GLU A 157 -6.61 14.04 9.42
CA GLU A 157 -7.60 13.96 8.33
C GLU A 157 -7.83 12.50 7.91
N LEU A 158 -6.77 11.74 7.73
CA LEU A 158 -6.87 10.35 7.36
C LEU A 158 -7.50 9.52 8.47
N SER A 159 -7.07 9.72 9.71
CA SER A 159 -7.66 9.02 10.87
C SER A 159 -9.15 9.29 11.00
N TYR A 160 -9.57 10.53 10.78
CA TYR A 160 -10.97 10.89 10.78
C TYR A 160 -11.75 10.16 9.69
N MET A 161 -11.23 10.13 8.47
CA MET A 161 -11.85 9.44 7.33
C MET A 161 -12.01 7.95 7.61
N LEU A 162 -10.98 7.29 8.13
CA LEU A 162 -11.01 5.86 8.45
C LEU A 162 -12.02 5.56 9.55
N LYS A 163 -12.15 6.42 10.56
CA LYS A 163 -13.19 6.28 11.57
C LYS A 163 -14.59 6.39 10.98
N GLN A 164 -14.79 7.28 10.01
CA GLN A 164 -16.08 7.41 9.33
C GLN A 164 -16.43 6.15 8.53
N ILE A 165 -15.46 5.54 7.86
CA ILE A 165 -15.64 4.24 7.19
C ILE A 165 -16.13 3.20 8.19
N ASP A 166 -15.46 3.09 9.33
CA ASP A 166 -15.79 2.11 10.36
C ASP A 166 -17.21 2.31 10.91
N LEU A 167 -17.56 3.54 11.27
CA LEU A 167 -18.85 3.89 11.83
C LEU A 167 -20.02 3.73 10.85
N ARG A 168 -19.77 3.88 9.55
CA ARG A 168 -20.81 3.84 8.51
C ARG A 168 -20.86 2.53 7.72
N GLY A 169 -20.20 1.48 8.22
CA GLY A 169 -20.17 0.20 7.51
C GLY A 169 -19.33 0.24 6.24
N GLY A 170 -18.37 1.15 6.17
CA GLY A 170 -17.40 1.19 5.09
C GLY A 170 -17.63 2.24 4.01
N ASP A 171 -18.59 3.13 4.17
CA ASP A 171 -18.81 4.24 3.23
C ASP A 171 -18.03 5.47 3.65
N LEU A 172 -16.99 5.84 2.87
CA LEU A 172 -16.14 6.99 3.11
C LEU A 172 -16.86 8.32 2.93
N TYR A 173 -17.77 8.38 1.98
CA TYR A 173 -18.41 9.62 1.57
C TYR A 173 -19.85 9.73 2.03
N GLY A 174 -20.31 8.75 2.76
CA GLY A 174 -21.59 8.67 3.42
C GLY A 174 -22.74 9.06 2.52
N ALA A 175 -23.41 8.17 1.98
CA ALA A 175 -24.63 8.51 1.27
C ALA A 175 -25.78 8.76 2.26
#